data_7ef4987245599574f2242f419027445c
#
_entry.id   7ef4987245599574f2242f419027445c
#
_cell.length_a   1.000
_cell.length_b   1.000
_cell.length_c   1.000
_cell.angle_alpha   90.00
_cell.angle_beta   90.00
_cell.angle_gamma   90.00
#
_symmetry.space_group_name_H-M   'P 1'
#
loop_
_entity.id
_entity.type
_entity.pdbx_description
1 polymer ?
#
loop_
_entity_poly.entity_id
_entity_poly.type
_entity_poly.pdbx_seq_one_letter_code
_entity_poly.pdbx_strand_id
1 'polypeptide(L)'
;DNEDSNIKIDINKYTIKISDIKAIDLIADKLELGKGSDTVNLKFYDNNLKKDVKLEIGNSYYFDNDIKRYLNSIPGVVDINID
;
A
#
# COMPACT_ATOMS: atom_id res chain seq x y z
N ASP A 1 -15.93 -22.86 -19.63
CA ASP A 1 -15.57 -22.77 -18.99
C ASP A 1 -15.33 -22.34 -17.99
N ASN A 2 -15.48 -22.43 -17.46
CA ASN A 2 -15.34 -21.96 -16.39
C ASN A 2 -14.23 -22.11 -15.73
N GLU A 3 -13.44 -22.82 -16.08
CA GLU A 3 -12.36 -22.95 -15.41
C GLU A 3 -11.70 -21.77 -15.19
N ASP A 4 -11.84 -20.82 -15.92
CA ASP A 4 -11.29 -19.53 -15.65
C ASP A 4 -11.73 -19.03 -14.35
N SER A 5 -12.93 -19.34 -13.95
CA SER A 5 -13.40 -18.87 -12.67
C SER A 5 -12.71 -19.55 -11.52
N ASN A 6 -11.98 -20.62 -11.80
CA ASN A 6 -11.26 -21.29 -10.75
C ASN A 6 -9.85 -20.75 -10.59
N ILE A 7 -9.38 -20.00 -11.55
CA ILE A 7 -8.06 -19.39 -11.45
C ILE A 7 -8.25 -18.04 -10.81
N LYS A 8 -8.08 -17.99 -9.51
CA LYS A 8 -8.18 -16.75 -8.81
C LYS A 8 -6.79 -16.24 -8.53
N ILE A 9 -6.51 -15.09 -9.06
CA ILE A 9 -5.30 -14.37 -8.69
C ILE A 9 -5.70 -13.52 -7.50
N ASP A 10 -5.14 -13.83 -6.35
CA ASP A 10 -5.42 -13.04 -5.16
C ASP A 10 -4.72 -11.70 -5.31
N ILE A 11 -5.48 -10.71 -5.71
CA ILE A 11 -4.99 -9.34 -5.80
C ILE A 11 -5.54 -8.59 -4.61
N ASN A 12 -4.64 -8.17 -3.75
CA ASN A 12 -5.03 -7.42 -2.57
C ASN A 12 -4.74 -5.94 -2.79
N LYS A 13 -5.56 -5.12 -2.18
CA LYS A 13 -5.32 -3.68 -2.17
C LYS A 13 -4.98 -3.28 -0.75
N TYR A 14 -3.87 -2.62 -0.59
CA TYR A 14 -3.42 -2.13 0.70
C TYR A 14 -3.46 -0.62 0.71
N THR A 15 -3.94 -0.04 1.79
CA THR A 15 -3.93 1.40 1.98
C THR A 15 -3.06 1.71 3.18
N ILE A 16 -2.00 2.45 2.97
CA ILE A 16 -1.07 2.86 4.01
C ILE A 16 -1.39 4.28 4.38
N LYS A 17 -1.88 4.48 5.60
CA LYS A 17 -2.20 5.80 6.09
C LYS A 17 -0.96 6.40 6.72
N ILE A 18 -0.59 7.60 6.30
CA ILE A 18 0.60 8.27 6.80
C ILE A 18 0.22 9.62 7.39
N SER A 19 0.98 10.04 8.40
CA SER A 19 0.83 11.36 9.01
C SER A 19 1.97 12.29 8.62
N ASP A 20 3.03 11.75 8.02
CA ASP A 20 4.18 12.51 7.59
C ASP A 20 4.55 12.07 6.18
N ILE A 21 4.55 13.01 5.27
CA ILE A 21 4.81 12.71 3.86
C ILE A 21 6.23 12.17 3.66
N LYS A 22 7.13 12.42 4.58
CA LYS A 22 8.50 11.90 4.50
C LYS A 22 8.54 10.38 4.59
N ALA A 23 7.49 9.78 5.13
CA ALA A 23 7.42 8.32 5.22
C ALA A 23 7.36 7.68 3.84
N ILE A 24 6.93 8.41 2.82
CA ILE A 24 6.78 7.87 1.46
C ILE A 24 8.10 7.31 0.95
N ASP A 25 9.21 8.02 1.17
CA ASP A 25 10.51 7.56 0.68
C ASP A 25 10.91 6.24 1.33
N LEU A 26 10.67 6.12 2.63
CA LEU A 26 11.02 4.90 3.35
C LEU A 26 10.12 3.73 2.93
N ILE A 27 8.86 4.03 2.66
CA ILE A 27 7.93 3.01 2.17
C ILE A 27 8.37 2.54 0.78
N ALA A 28 8.70 3.47 -0.09
CA ALA A 28 9.11 3.14 -1.44
C ALA A 28 10.40 2.32 -1.47
N ASP A 29 11.32 2.61 -0.55
CA ASP A 29 12.56 1.85 -0.47
C ASP A 29 12.32 0.39 -0.10
N LYS A 30 11.29 0.12 0.68
CA LYS A 30 11.01 -1.24 1.12
C LYS A 30 10.18 -2.03 0.12
N LEU A 31 9.25 -1.38 -0.54
CA LEU A 31 8.38 -2.05 -1.50
C LEU A 31 9.08 -2.16 -2.84
N GLU A 32 9.03 -3.35 -3.43
CA GLU A 32 9.65 -3.59 -4.72
C GLU A 32 8.59 -3.73 -5.80
N LEU A 33 8.60 -2.78 -6.71
CA LEU A 33 7.69 -2.79 -7.84
C LEU A 33 8.05 -3.92 -8.78
N GLY A 34 7.05 -4.61 -9.28
CA GLY A 34 7.27 -5.69 -10.22
C GLY A 34 7.48 -7.04 -9.57
N LYS A 35 7.48 -7.11 -8.25
CA LYS A 35 7.71 -8.37 -7.53
C LYS A 35 6.44 -9.11 -7.17
N GLY A 36 5.29 -8.50 -7.38
CA GLY A 36 4.01 -9.12 -7.05
C GLY A 36 2.89 -8.53 -7.85
N SER A 37 1.66 -8.70 -7.37
CA SER A 37 0.47 -8.20 -8.06
C SER A 37 -0.45 -7.42 -7.15
N ASP A 38 0.02 -7.03 -5.97
CA ASP A 38 -0.79 -6.28 -5.03
C ASP A 38 -0.76 -4.79 -5.36
N THR A 39 -1.89 -4.14 -5.11
CA THR A 39 -2.02 -2.70 -5.29
C THR A 39 -1.74 -2.02 -3.96
N VAL A 40 -0.95 -0.96 -3.99
CA VAL A 40 -0.63 -0.19 -2.80
C VAL A 40 -1.06 1.26 -3.01
N ASN A 41 -1.84 1.76 -2.06
CA ASN A 41 -2.29 3.14 -2.03
C ASN A 41 -1.73 3.82 -0.79
N LEU A 42 -1.48 5.11 -0.91
CA LEU A 42 -1.12 5.95 0.22
C LEU A 42 -2.29 6.86 0.54
N LYS A 43 -2.53 7.09 1.82
CA LYS A 43 -3.60 7.98 2.27
C LYS A 43 -3.02 8.94 3.30
N PHE A 44 -3.25 10.22 3.09
CA PHE A 44 -2.78 11.24 4.02
C PHE A 44 -3.75 12.41 4.03
N TYR A 45 -3.71 13.16 5.13
CA TYR A 45 -4.57 14.33 5.26
C TYR A 45 -3.86 15.55 4.69
N ASP A 46 -4.53 16.23 3.76
CA ASP A 46 -3.98 17.44 3.15
C ASP A 46 -4.57 18.65 3.85
N ASN A 47 -3.72 19.43 4.52
CA ASN A 47 -4.16 20.60 5.27
C ASN A 47 -4.70 21.70 4.37
N ASN A 48 -4.19 21.79 3.15
CA ASN A 48 -4.67 22.81 2.21
C ASN A 48 -6.04 22.49 1.68
N LEU A 49 -6.28 21.23 1.37
CA LEU A 49 -7.58 20.77 0.88
C LEU A 49 -8.52 20.43 2.02
N LYS A 50 -7.98 20.26 3.23
CA LYS A 50 -8.73 19.90 4.44
C LYS A 50 -9.51 18.61 4.25
N LYS A 51 -8.86 17.62 3.63
CA LYS A 51 -9.45 16.31 3.43
C LYS A 51 -8.35 15.28 3.21
N ASP A 52 -8.74 14.01 3.31
CA ASP A 52 -7.82 12.92 3.01
C ASP A 52 -7.60 12.82 1.51
N VAL A 53 -6.36 12.57 1.13
CA VAL A 53 -5.99 12.33 -0.26
C VAL A 53 -5.49 10.90 -0.35
N LYS A 54 -5.93 10.18 -1.37
CA LYS A 54 -5.53 8.80 -1.62
C LYS A 54 -4.83 8.72 -2.96
N LEU A 55 -3.63 8.15 -2.97
CA LEU A 55 -2.83 8.02 -4.18
C LEU A 55 -2.46 6.56 -4.38
N GLU A 56 -2.65 6.06 -5.61
CA GLU A 56 -2.17 4.73 -5.95
C GLU A 56 -0.72 4.85 -6.39
N ILE A 57 0.18 4.13 -5.72
CA ILE A 57 1.59 4.19 -6.07
C ILE A 57 2.03 3.03 -6.95
N GLY A 58 1.20 2.03 -7.11
CA GLY A 58 1.49 0.95 -8.04
C GLY A 58 0.59 -0.25 -7.80
N ASN A 59 0.61 -1.17 -8.76
CA ASN A 59 -0.24 -2.35 -8.70
C ASN A 59 0.53 -3.65 -8.97
N SER A 60 1.83 -3.63 -8.78
CA SER A 60 2.67 -4.80 -9.02
C SER A 60 3.61 -5.04 -7.85
N TYR A 61 3.14 -4.82 -6.65
CA TYR A 61 3.96 -4.96 -5.45
C TYR A 61 3.80 -6.34 -4.82
N TYR A 62 4.85 -6.78 -4.17
CA TYR A 62 4.80 -7.92 -3.28
C TYR A 62 4.65 -7.39 -1.86
N PHE A 63 3.64 -7.89 -1.15
CA PHE A 63 3.34 -7.39 0.18
C PHE A 63 3.02 -8.58 1.08
N ASP A 64 3.79 -8.78 2.13
CA ASP A 64 3.55 -9.86 3.08
C ASP A 64 3.55 -9.31 4.52
N ASN A 65 3.41 -10.22 5.48
CA ASN A 65 3.32 -9.80 6.87
C ASN A 65 4.61 -9.17 7.38
N ASP A 66 5.75 -9.61 6.88
CA ASP A 66 7.01 -9.03 7.29
C ASP A 66 7.16 -7.61 6.78
N ILE A 67 6.75 -7.38 5.55
CA ILE A 67 6.76 -6.04 4.97
C ILE A 67 5.78 -5.15 5.74
N LYS A 68 4.58 -5.66 6.02
CA LYS A 68 3.59 -4.90 6.79
C LYS A 68 4.14 -4.50 8.15
N ARG A 69 4.80 -5.43 8.82
CA ARG A 69 5.35 -5.16 10.14
C ARG A 69 6.45 -4.11 10.08
N TYR A 70 7.31 -4.22 9.06
CA TYR A 70 8.37 -3.25 8.88
C TYR A 70 7.78 -1.85 8.61
N LEU A 71 6.80 -1.77 7.73
CA LEU A 71 6.20 -0.48 7.39
C LEU A 71 5.52 0.16 8.58
N ASN A 72 4.87 -0.65 9.42
CA ASN A 72 4.26 -0.13 10.64
C ASN A 72 5.28 0.47 11.62
N SER A 73 6.54 0.11 11.50
CA SER A 73 7.59 0.64 12.36
C SER A 73 8.17 1.95 11.84
N ILE A 74 7.81 2.36 10.64
CA ILE A 74 8.33 3.60 10.06
C ILE A 74 7.67 4.80 10.73
N PRO A 75 8.45 5.77 11.22
CA PRO A 75 7.86 6.99 11.76
C PRO A 75 7.03 7.68 10.68
N GLY A 76 5.80 8.06 11.04
CA GLY A 76 4.89 8.68 10.08
C GLY A 76 3.88 7.73 9.48
N VAL A 77 4.06 6.42 9.62
CA VAL A 77 3.04 5.46 9.21
C VAL A 77 2.08 5.27 10.36
N VAL A 78 0.80 5.51 10.10
CA VAL A 78 -0.24 5.45 11.13
C VAL A 78 -0.93 4.10 11.13
N ASP A 79 -1.25 3.59 9.95
CA ASP A 79 -2.03 2.36 9.85
C ASP A 79 -1.87 1.77 8.46
N ILE A 80 -2.09 0.47 8.35
CA ILE A 80 -2.07 -0.24 7.08
C ILE A 80 -3.32 -1.12 7.05
N ASN A 81 -4.16 -0.89 6.06
CA ASN A 81 -5.40 -1.63 5.91
C ASN A 81 -5.43 -2.39 4.61
N ILE A 82 -6.10 -3.54 4.62
CA ILE A 82 -6.39 -4.29 3.41
C ILE A 82 -7.80 -3.93 2.99
N ASP A 83 -7.93 -3.48 1.78
CA ASP A 83 -9.25 -3.11 1.23
C ASP A 83 -10.03 -4.33 0.77
#